data_412409ee61cb824034ffd159f7a9ce5f
#
_entry.id   412409ee61cb824034ffd159f7a9ce5f
#
_cell.length_a   1.000
_cell.length_b   1.000
_cell.length_c   1.000
_cell.angle_alpha   90.00
_cell.angle_beta   90.00
_cell.angle_gamma   90.00
#
_symmetry.space_group_name_H-M   'P 1'
#
loop_
_entity.id
_entity.type
_entity.pdbx_description
1 polymer ?
#
loop_
_entity_poly.entity_id
_entity_poly.type
_entity_poly.pdbx_seq_one_letter_code
_entity_poly.pdbx_strand_id
1 'polypeptide(L)'
;VAVEAMVGTSVDREELLRRARELVPALRERARATEEGCRVPEESVREIVAAGLVRAGTPQRFGGYDVEFETVHEMTMELARACASTAWCFQLWALHCYWMGFWPLEAQEEVFADGPDMLSASVQLSVSCDYERMPGGYRLSGRGRFASGSDPSQWLFALGVGAEGPLQFLVPRTHFAVLDGTWDVAGLCGSGSKDVVVQDAFIPSHRVIRPAPPIDFAPEGPLPYDQHRQRRYSVPLFAIQGWDFPAVAIGAAQGAYDEIVRRMHGTKGSVRAADSPVIQTQIAQSAVELDVARTLLHRDLEDCQGKGERGETLAPVDYARYMANKAYAHELAVGVVNRMYALGGGRSLSRNDPLQRAHRDAHATAHPGPIGQFPMASQPYGRSLLGLDPREVNFWTGPALG
;
A
#
# COMPACT_ATOMS: atom_id res chain seq x y z
N VAL A 1 -32.30 9.17 -15.73
CA VAL A 1 -32.85 8.85 -14.40
C VAL A 1 -31.80 9.37 -13.44
N ALA A 2 -32.12 10.44 -12.71
CA ALA A 2 -31.25 11.06 -11.75
C ALA A 2 -30.94 10.04 -10.64
N VAL A 3 -29.66 9.73 -10.42
CA VAL A 3 -29.20 9.06 -9.21
C VAL A 3 -29.35 10.08 -8.09
N GLU A 4 -30.41 9.97 -7.29
CA GLU A 4 -30.52 10.66 -6.03
C GLU A 4 -29.30 10.29 -5.20
N ALA A 5 -28.46 11.27 -4.91
CA ALA A 5 -27.32 11.12 -4.03
C ALA A 5 -27.84 10.59 -2.68
N MET A 6 -27.56 9.35 -2.37
CA MET A 6 -27.69 8.83 -1.01
C MET A 6 -26.74 9.64 -0.13
N VAL A 7 -27.26 10.67 0.53
CA VAL A 7 -26.58 11.38 1.61
C VAL A 7 -26.43 10.37 2.75
N GLY A 8 -25.41 9.54 2.65
CA GLY A 8 -24.96 8.68 3.73
C GLY A 8 -24.40 9.57 4.85
N THR A 9 -24.66 9.23 6.09
CA THR A 9 -24.01 9.82 7.27
C THR A 9 -22.51 9.91 6.99
N SER A 10 -21.94 11.10 7.07
CA SER A 10 -20.51 11.33 6.84
C SER A 10 -19.72 10.49 7.84
N VAL A 11 -19.15 9.38 7.34
CA VAL A 11 -18.24 8.55 8.12
C VAL A 11 -16.92 9.32 8.17
N ASP A 12 -16.52 9.70 9.36
CA ASP A 12 -15.28 10.44 9.59
C ASP A 12 -14.08 9.51 9.83
N ARG A 13 -12.90 10.10 9.92
CA ARG A 13 -11.64 9.43 10.20
C ARG A 13 -11.68 8.58 11.48
N GLU A 14 -12.24 9.12 12.57
CA GLU A 14 -12.26 8.43 13.86
C GLU A 14 -13.14 7.18 13.81
N GLU A 15 -14.27 7.25 13.14
CA GLU A 15 -15.17 6.11 12.95
C GLU A 15 -14.50 5.01 12.11
N LEU A 16 -13.77 5.37 11.04
CA LEU A 16 -13.04 4.40 10.22
C LEU A 16 -11.92 3.71 11.01
N LEU A 17 -11.18 4.46 11.81
CA LEU A 17 -10.15 3.90 12.68
C LEU A 17 -10.74 2.99 13.76
N ARG A 18 -11.90 3.35 14.33
CA ARG A 18 -12.62 2.50 15.27
C ARG A 18 -12.99 1.16 14.61
N ARG A 19 -13.58 1.19 13.41
CA ARG A 19 -13.93 -0.02 12.65
C ARG A 19 -12.70 -0.87 12.32
N ALA A 20 -11.59 -0.26 11.91
CA ALA A 20 -10.36 -0.97 11.66
C ALA A 20 -9.83 -1.68 12.93
N ARG A 21 -9.86 -1.01 14.09
CA ARG A 21 -9.46 -1.59 15.38
C ARG A 21 -10.35 -2.75 15.80
N GLU A 22 -11.64 -2.71 15.51
CA GLU A 22 -12.58 -3.79 15.81
C GLU A 22 -12.27 -5.09 15.05
N LEU A 23 -11.65 -5.00 13.88
CA LEU A 23 -11.22 -6.17 13.10
C LEU A 23 -9.92 -6.81 13.63
N VAL A 24 -9.10 -6.06 14.38
CA VAL A 24 -7.76 -6.51 14.82
C VAL A 24 -7.78 -7.87 15.54
N PRO A 25 -8.70 -8.17 16.49
CA PRO A 25 -8.73 -9.47 17.15
C PRO A 25 -8.96 -10.64 16.19
N ALA A 26 -9.94 -10.53 15.30
CA ALA A 26 -10.28 -11.57 14.34
C ALA A 26 -9.16 -11.80 13.32
N LEU A 27 -8.55 -10.71 12.82
CA LEU A 27 -7.41 -10.79 11.90
C LEU A 27 -6.18 -11.44 12.56
N ARG A 28 -5.95 -11.16 13.84
CA ARG A 28 -4.86 -11.78 14.61
C ARG A 28 -5.06 -13.29 14.78
N GLU A 29 -6.28 -13.72 15.06
CA GLU A 29 -6.63 -15.14 15.16
C GLU A 29 -6.38 -15.87 13.84
N ARG A 30 -6.76 -15.25 12.70
CA ARG A 30 -6.63 -15.83 11.37
C ARG A 30 -5.25 -15.62 10.72
N ALA A 31 -4.35 -14.85 11.34
CA ALA A 31 -3.06 -14.48 10.73
C ALA A 31 -2.20 -15.68 10.33
N ARG A 32 -2.24 -16.79 11.08
CA ARG A 32 -1.57 -18.03 10.71
C ARG A 32 -2.22 -18.71 9.49
N ALA A 33 -3.52 -18.82 9.47
CA ALA A 33 -4.25 -19.40 8.33
C ALA A 33 -4.06 -18.55 7.06
N THR A 34 -3.97 -17.22 7.22
CA THR A 34 -3.64 -16.29 6.14
C THR A 34 -2.26 -16.61 5.54
N GLU A 35 -1.26 -16.80 6.39
CA GLU A 35 0.10 -17.17 5.96
C GLU A 35 0.12 -18.53 5.25
N GLU A 36 -0.44 -19.57 5.88
CA GLU A 36 -0.44 -20.95 5.38
C GLU A 36 -1.26 -21.11 4.09
N GLY A 37 -2.35 -20.33 3.96
CA GLY A 37 -3.19 -20.32 2.76
C GLY A 37 -2.66 -19.49 1.60
N CYS A 38 -1.56 -18.76 1.79
CA CYS A 38 -0.99 -17.82 0.80
C CYS A 38 -2.05 -16.92 0.17
N ARG A 39 -3.01 -16.45 0.97
CA ARG A 39 -4.09 -15.50 0.59
C ARG A 39 -4.81 -14.98 1.82
N VAL A 40 -5.44 -13.82 1.68
CA VAL A 40 -6.37 -13.32 2.69
C VAL A 40 -7.62 -14.20 2.71
N PRO A 41 -8.03 -14.77 3.85
CA PRO A 41 -9.25 -15.56 3.93
C PRO A 41 -10.48 -14.75 3.49
N GLU A 42 -11.40 -15.41 2.81
CA GLU A 42 -12.63 -14.78 2.28
C GLU A 42 -13.44 -14.08 3.37
N GLU A 43 -13.48 -14.66 4.56
CA GLU A 43 -14.14 -14.07 5.72
C GLU A 43 -13.53 -12.72 6.10
N SER A 44 -12.19 -12.62 6.13
CA SER A 44 -11.49 -11.36 6.41
C SER A 44 -11.72 -10.32 5.32
N VAL A 45 -11.78 -10.74 4.05
CA VAL A 45 -12.13 -9.84 2.95
C VAL A 45 -13.55 -9.31 3.13
N ARG A 46 -14.52 -10.18 3.43
CA ARG A 46 -15.93 -9.78 3.65
C ARG A 46 -16.07 -8.81 4.82
N GLU A 47 -15.37 -9.05 5.92
CA GLU A 47 -15.39 -8.17 7.09
C GLU A 47 -14.81 -6.78 6.78
N ILE A 48 -13.69 -6.70 6.06
CA ILE A 48 -13.07 -5.43 5.64
C ILE A 48 -14.03 -4.64 4.73
N VAL A 49 -14.65 -5.30 3.76
CA VAL A 49 -15.63 -4.69 2.85
C VAL A 49 -16.89 -4.26 3.63
N ALA A 50 -17.45 -5.13 4.49
CA ALA A 50 -18.63 -4.82 5.28
C ALA A 50 -18.40 -3.66 6.26
N ALA A 51 -17.18 -3.52 6.81
CA ALA A 51 -16.80 -2.37 7.62
C ALA A 51 -16.64 -1.08 6.79
N GLY A 52 -16.70 -1.17 5.46
CA GLY A 52 -16.60 -0.03 4.54
C GLY A 52 -15.20 0.56 4.45
N LEU A 53 -14.15 -0.17 4.86
CA LEU A 53 -12.80 0.41 4.93
C LEU A 53 -12.24 0.71 3.53
N VAL A 54 -12.54 -0.12 2.52
CA VAL A 54 -12.07 0.07 1.13
C VAL A 54 -12.60 1.39 0.54
N ARG A 55 -13.82 1.79 0.91
CA ARG A 55 -14.47 3.03 0.46
C ARG A 55 -13.71 4.31 0.81
N ALA A 56 -12.80 4.26 1.78
CA ALA A 56 -11.94 5.39 2.08
C ALA A 56 -11.04 5.78 0.88
N GLY A 57 -10.72 4.84 -0.02
CA GLY A 57 -10.05 5.11 -1.27
C GLY A 57 -10.97 5.60 -2.40
N THR A 58 -12.24 5.21 -2.39
CA THR A 58 -13.19 5.46 -3.48
C THR A 58 -13.52 6.94 -3.62
N PRO A 59 -13.62 7.49 -4.87
CA PRO A 59 -14.09 8.86 -5.05
C PRO A 59 -15.52 9.07 -4.50
N GLN A 60 -15.77 10.18 -3.84
CA GLN A 60 -17.05 10.48 -3.18
C GLN A 60 -18.26 10.37 -4.11
N ARG A 61 -18.10 10.77 -5.38
CA ARG A 61 -19.18 10.66 -6.39
C ARG A 61 -19.65 9.23 -6.65
N PHE A 62 -18.85 8.22 -6.29
CA PHE A 62 -19.17 6.79 -6.42
C PHE A 62 -19.46 6.13 -5.06
N GLY A 63 -19.74 6.91 -4.03
CA GLY A 63 -20.12 6.42 -2.71
C GLY A 63 -18.94 6.23 -1.74
N GLY A 64 -17.76 6.74 -2.08
CA GLY A 64 -16.64 6.82 -1.16
C GLY A 64 -16.81 7.87 -0.06
N TYR A 65 -15.95 7.85 0.93
CA TYR A 65 -15.97 8.80 2.03
C TYR A 65 -15.12 10.04 1.70
N ASP A 66 -15.50 11.19 2.29
CA ASP A 66 -14.73 12.43 2.20
C ASP A 66 -13.72 12.48 3.34
N VAL A 67 -12.70 11.66 3.24
CA VAL A 67 -11.59 11.58 4.20
C VAL A 67 -10.26 11.72 3.47
N GLU A 68 -9.26 12.24 4.19
CA GLU A 68 -7.91 12.33 3.66
C GLU A 68 -7.29 10.94 3.45
N PHE A 69 -6.42 10.82 2.46
CA PHE A 69 -5.82 9.53 2.14
C PHE A 69 -4.91 8.99 3.24
N GLU A 70 -4.39 9.84 4.11
CA GLU A 70 -3.67 9.43 5.32
C GLU A 70 -4.48 8.50 6.22
N THR A 71 -5.83 8.65 6.23
CA THR A 71 -6.74 7.75 6.96
C THR A 71 -6.60 6.31 6.49
N VAL A 72 -6.38 6.10 5.18
CA VAL A 72 -6.11 4.74 4.63
C VAL A 72 -4.81 4.18 5.21
N HIS A 73 -3.76 4.99 5.29
CA HIS A 73 -2.50 4.54 5.88
C HIS A 73 -2.62 4.25 7.39
N GLU A 74 -3.38 5.04 8.11
CA GLU A 74 -3.64 4.80 9.54
C GLU A 74 -4.43 3.52 9.78
N MET A 75 -5.50 3.27 8.99
CA MET A 75 -6.22 1.99 9.02
C MET A 75 -5.28 0.82 8.66
N THR A 76 -4.40 1.01 7.68
CA THR A 76 -3.38 0.02 7.31
C THR A 76 -2.47 -0.30 8.49
N MET A 77 -1.99 0.71 9.21
CA MET A 77 -1.19 0.50 10.42
C MET A 77 -1.96 -0.27 11.50
N GLU A 78 -3.24 0.04 11.73
CA GLU A 78 -4.06 -0.69 12.71
C GLU A 78 -4.26 -2.15 12.31
N LEU A 79 -4.60 -2.45 11.05
CA LEU A 79 -4.77 -3.82 10.56
C LEU A 79 -3.44 -4.62 10.59
N ALA A 80 -2.32 -3.96 10.26
CA ALA A 80 -1.01 -4.59 10.22
C ALA A 80 -0.49 -5.01 11.61
N ARG A 81 -0.99 -4.40 12.69
CA ARG A 81 -0.74 -4.85 14.08
C ARG A 81 -1.20 -6.30 14.33
N ALA A 82 -2.14 -6.77 13.53
CA ALA A 82 -2.67 -8.11 13.59
C ALA A 82 -2.09 -9.02 12.52
N CYS A 83 -2.13 -8.57 11.27
CA CYS A 83 -1.71 -9.34 10.09
C CYS A 83 -1.21 -8.40 8.99
N ALA A 84 0.10 -8.33 8.82
CA ALA A 84 0.72 -7.49 7.81
C ALA A 84 0.29 -7.86 6.38
N SER A 85 0.13 -9.15 6.07
CA SER A 85 -0.34 -9.62 4.76
C SER A 85 -1.75 -9.13 4.43
N THR A 86 -2.68 -9.15 5.40
CA THR A 86 -4.05 -8.65 5.21
C THR A 86 -4.03 -7.13 5.03
N ALA A 87 -3.25 -6.41 5.83
CA ALA A 87 -3.12 -4.96 5.71
C ALA A 87 -2.48 -4.55 4.37
N TRP A 88 -1.52 -5.32 3.88
CA TRP A 88 -0.92 -5.14 2.56
C TRP A 88 -1.95 -5.21 1.43
N CYS A 89 -2.84 -6.21 1.47
CA CYS A 89 -3.91 -6.32 0.49
C CYS A 89 -4.93 -5.19 0.63
N PHE A 90 -5.37 -4.90 1.86
CA PHE A 90 -6.33 -3.84 2.14
C PHE A 90 -5.89 -2.49 1.58
N GLN A 91 -4.66 -2.08 1.88
CA GLN A 91 -4.17 -0.77 1.40
C GLN A 91 -4.08 -0.70 -0.11
N LEU A 92 -3.70 -1.80 -0.79
CA LEU A 92 -3.67 -1.84 -2.24
C LEU A 92 -5.08 -1.74 -2.83
N TRP A 93 -6.07 -2.42 -2.26
CA TRP A 93 -7.46 -2.27 -2.71
C TRP A 93 -7.94 -0.82 -2.56
N ALA A 94 -7.68 -0.18 -1.42
CA ALA A 94 -8.04 1.22 -1.19
C ALA A 94 -7.24 2.19 -2.08
N LEU A 95 -5.93 1.95 -2.27
CA LEU A 95 -5.09 2.73 -3.16
C LEU A 95 -5.56 2.65 -4.61
N HIS A 96 -5.96 1.47 -5.07
CA HIS A 96 -6.46 1.28 -6.42
C HIS A 96 -7.82 1.97 -6.64
N CYS A 97 -8.70 2.01 -5.61
CA CYS A 97 -9.91 2.83 -5.66
C CYS A 97 -9.59 4.32 -5.80
N TYR A 98 -8.59 4.82 -5.06
CA TYR A 98 -8.10 6.19 -5.19
C TYR A 98 -7.51 6.43 -6.58
N TRP A 99 -6.71 5.50 -7.09
CA TRP A 99 -6.10 5.58 -8.40
C TRP A 99 -7.12 5.62 -9.53
N MET A 100 -8.27 4.93 -9.39
CA MET A 100 -9.36 5.04 -10.35
C MET A 100 -9.84 6.47 -10.59
N GLY A 101 -9.71 7.37 -9.61
CA GLY A 101 -10.04 8.78 -9.78
C GLY A 101 -9.19 9.51 -10.82
N PHE A 102 -8.06 8.96 -11.24
CA PHE A 102 -7.18 9.48 -12.30
C PHE A 102 -7.48 8.89 -13.69
N TRP A 103 -8.46 7.99 -13.79
CA TRP A 103 -8.86 7.34 -15.04
C TRP A 103 -9.99 8.10 -15.72
N PRO A 104 -10.25 7.86 -17.03
CA PRO A 104 -11.42 8.41 -17.71
C PRO A 104 -12.72 8.12 -16.97
N LEU A 105 -13.64 9.08 -16.95
CA LEU A 105 -14.90 8.95 -16.21
C LEU A 105 -15.70 7.72 -16.61
N GLU A 106 -15.72 7.39 -17.91
CA GLU A 106 -16.39 6.19 -18.44
C GLU A 106 -15.84 4.89 -17.80
N ALA A 107 -14.52 4.80 -17.60
CA ALA A 107 -13.91 3.67 -16.92
C ALA A 107 -14.27 3.62 -15.43
N GLN A 108 -14.35 4.78 -14.77
CA GLN A 108 -14.76 4.87 -13.37
C GLN A 108 -16.22 4.45 -13.18
N GLU A 109 -17.14 4.94 -14.05
CA GLU A 109 -18.56 4.59 -14.03
C GLU A 109 -18.77 3.09 -14.20
N GLU A 110 -17.98 2.45 -15.05
CA GLU A 110 -18.02 1.02 -15.25
C GLU A 110 -17.52 0.23 -14.04
N VAL A 111 -16.38 0.65 -13.48
CA VAL A 111 -15.75 -0.02 -12.33
C VAL A 111 -16.62 0.05 -11.09
N PHE A 112 -17.27 1.19 -10.85
CA PHE A 112 -18.11 1.41 -9.68
C PHE A 112 -19.61 1.16 -9.94
N ALA A 113 -19.98 0.56 -11.08
CA ALA A 113 -21.37 0.25 -11.41
C ALA A 113 -22.05 -0.65 -10.38
N ASP A 114 -21.32 -1.61 -9.81
CA ASP A 114 -21.82 -2.56 -8.81
C ASP A 114 -21.65 -2.06 -7.36
N GLY A 115 -21.16 -0.84 -7.18
CA GLY A 115 -20.98 -0.21 -5.86
C GLY A 115 -19.59 0.31 -5.58
N PRO A 116 -19.38 0.90 -4.39
CA PRO A 116 -18.16 1.61 -4.03
C PRO A 116 -16.97 0.71 -3.64
N ASP A 117 -17.18 -0.57 -3.44
CA ASP A 117 -16.19 -1.49 -2.88
C ASP A 117 -15.47 -2.29 -3.97
N MET A 118 -14.66 -1.61 -4.80
CA MET A 118 -13.85 -2.27 -5.82
C MET A 118 -12.64 -2.98 -5.18
N LEU A 119 -12.50 -4.27 -5.43
CA LEU A 119 -11.27 -5.01 -5.14
C LEU A 119 -10.48 -5.25 -6.43
N SER A 120 -9.20 -4.90 -6.41
CA SER A 120 -8.35 -5.04 -7.59
C SER A 120 -6.91 -5.37 -7.23
N ALA A 121 -6.23 -6.02 -8.16
CA ALA A 121 -4.80 -6.25 -8.11
C ALA A 121 -4.07 -5.38 -9.14
N SER A 122 -2.75 -5.30 -9.02
CA SER A 122 -1.93 -4.62 -10.01
C SER A 122 -0.64 -5.40 -10.32
N VAL A 123 -0.19 -5.31 -11.57
CA VAL A 123 1.10 -5.82 -12.03
C VAL A 123 1.86 -4.69 -12.71
N GLN A 124 2.55 -3.89 -11.88
CA GLN A 124 3.20 -2.65 -12.28
C GLN A 124 4.72 -2.75 -12.37
N LEU A 125 5.31 -3.62 -11.56
CA LEU A 125 6.77 -3.70 -11.41
C LEU A 125 7.43 -4.65 -12.42
N SER A 126 6.67 -5.50 -13.07
CA SER A 126 7.16 -6.37 -14.13
C SER A 126 6.37 -6.13 -15.40
N VAL A 127 6.98 -5.47 -16.38
CA VAL A 127 6.42 -5.40 -17.73
C VAL A 127 6.39 -6.81 -18.30
N SER A 128 5.22 -7.33 -18.48
CA SER A 128 5.01 -8.73 -18.85
C SER A 128 3.85 -8.92 -19.80
N CYS A 129 3.17 -7.83 -20.17
CA CYS A 129 2.11 -7.84 -21.16
C CYS A 129 2.55 -7.11 -22.42
N ASP A 130 2.35 -7.76 -23.56
CA ASP A 130 2.44 -7.14 -24.87
C ASP A 130 1.05 -6.71 -25.31
N TYR A 131 0.97 -5.58 -26.04
CA TYR A 131 -0.29 -5.14 -26.61
C TYR A 131 -0.16 -4.80 -28.08
N GLU A 132 -1.26 -4.95 -28.80
CA GLU A 132 -1.44 -4.53 -30.19
C GLU A 132 -2.65 -3.59 -30.28
N ARG A 133 -2.52 -2.48 -31.02
CA ARG A 133 -3.63 -1.57 -31.26
C ARG A 133 -4.65 -2.20 -32.20
N MET A 134 -5.92 -2.12 -31.82
CA MET A 134 -7.07 -2.61 -32.58
C MET A 134 -8.09 -1.50 -32.82
N PRO A 135 -9.01 -1.61 -33.78
CA PRO A 135 -10.15 -0.69 -33.86
C PRO A 135 -10.94 -0.65 -32.54
N GLY A 136 -11.05 0.52 -31.93
CA GLY A 136 -11.79 0.75 -30.69
C GLY A 136 -11.06 0.39 -29.40
N GLY A 137 -9.82 -0.12 -29.46
CA GLY A 137 -9.09 -0.53 -28.26
C GLY A 137 -7.77 -1.19 -28.54
N TYR A 138 -7.44 -2.16 -27.72
CA TYR A 138 -6.19 -2.91 -27.75
C TYR A 138 -6.41 -4.38 -27.47
N ARG A 139 -5.57 -5.22 -28.03
CA ARG A 139 -5.43 -6.63 -27.69
C ARG A 139 -4.26 -6.77 -26.73
N LEU A 140 -4.50 -7.37 -25.58
CA LEU A 140 -3.50 -7.52 -24.50
C LEU A 140 -3.27 -8.99 -24.21
N SER A 141 -2.00 -9.39 -24.09
CA SER A 141 -1.60 -10.73 -23.65
C SER A 141 -0.32 -10.65 -22.82
N GLY A 142 -0.20 -11.54 -21.84
CA GLY A 142 1.02 -11.66 -21.06
C GLY A 142 0.83 -12.28 -19.69
N ARG A 143 1.93 -12.35 -18.94
CA ARG A 143 1.97 -12.86 -17.57
C ARG A 143 2.62 -11.84 -16.65
N GLY A 144 1.87 -11.34 -15.67
CA GLY A 144 2.36 -10.42 -14.65
C GLY A 144 2.69 -11.14 -13.36
N ARG A 145 3.70 -10.64 -12.64
CA ARG A 145 4.11 -11.15 -11.32
C ARG A 145 3.70 -10.17 -10.22
N PHE A 146 3.63 -10.69 -9.00
CA PHE A 146 3.41 -9.89 -7.79
C PHE A 146 2.03 -9.23 -7.72
N ALA A 147 0.98 -9.90 -8.22
CA ALA A 147 -0.39 -9.44 -8.16
C ALA A 147 -0.99 -9.62 -6.75
N SER A 148 -0.59 -8.76 -5.81
CA SER A 148 -1.03 -8.83 -4.41
C SER A 148 -2.54 -8.68 -4.29
N GLY A 149 -3.18 -9.51 -3.45
CA GLY A 149 -4.61 -9.48 -3.22
C GLY A 149 -5.46 -9.87 -4.44
N SER A 150 -4.89 -10.61 -5.40
CA SER A 150 -5.54 -10.95 -6.66
C SER A 150 -6.69 -11.96 -6.55
N ASP A 151 -6.70 -12.80 -5.51
CA ASP A 151 -7.74 -13.83 -5.35
C ASP A 151 -9.17 -13.25 -5.35
N PRO A 152 -9.53 -12.23 -4.55
CA PRO A 152 -10.86 -11.63 -4.55
C PRO A 152 -11.04 -10.52 -5.60
N SER A 153 -10.00 -10.19 -6.39
CA SER A 153 -10.00 -9.01 -7.25
C SER A 153 -10.94 -9.17 -8.46
N GLN A 154 -11.76 -8.16 -8.69
CA GLN A 154 -12.67 -8.03 -9.82
C GLN A 154 -11.97 -7.37 -11.01
N TRP A 155 -10.93 -6.58 -10.75
CA TRP A 155 -10.18 -5.84 -11.75
C TRP A 155 -8.67 -6.03 -11.56
N LEU A 156 -7.95 -5.91 -12.67
CA LEU A 156 -6.49 -5.94 -12.70
C LEU A 156 -5.96 -4.70 -13.42
N PHE A 157 -5.08 -3.97 -12.78
CA PHE A 157 -4.27 -2.92 -13.42
C PHE A 157 -3.01 -3.58 -13.99
N ALA A 158 -2.92 -3.67 -15.32
CA ALA A 158 -1.80 -4.28 -16.00
C ALA A 158 -0.97 -3.24 -16.75
N LEU A 159 0.36 -3.32 -16.66
CA LEU A 159 1.27 -2.52 -17.47
C LEU A 159 1.68 -3.33 -18.70
N GLY A 160 1.41 -2.80 -19.89
CA GLY A 160 1.80 -3.39 -21.15
C GLY A 160 2.78 -2.52 -21.93
N VAL A 161 3.58 -3.13 -22.78
CA VAL A 161 4.51 -2.44 -23.71
C VAL A 161 4.18 -2.85 -25.12
N GLY A 162 4.23 -1.88 -26.02
CA GLY A 162 3.97 -2.06 -27.44
C GLY A 162 4.49 -0.86 -28.25
N ALA A 163 3.99 -0.69 -29.47
CA ALA A 163 4.47 0.33 -30.38
C ALA A 163 4.29 1.78 -29.87
N GLU A 164 3.34 2.03 -28.99
CA GLU A 164 3.06 3.35 -28.41
C GLU A 164 3.80 3.59 -27.08
N GLY A 165 4.72 2.70 -26.69
CA GLY A 165 5.42 2.73 -25.40
C GLY A 165 4.61 2.06 -24.28
N PRO A 166 4.90 2.34 -22.99
CA PRO A 166 4.16 1.77 -21.88
C PRO A 166 2.74 2.33 -21.81
N LEU A 167 1.76 1.43 -21.69
CA LEU A 167 0.36 1.75 -21.45
C LEU A 167 -0.17 0.94 -20.27
N GLN A 168 -1.12 1.54 -19.55
CA GLN A 168 -1.80 0.94 -18.44
C GLN A 168 -3.20 0.51 -18.83
N PHE A 169 -3.53 -0.72 -18.51
CA PHE A 169 -4.77 -1.39 -18.89
C PHE A 169 -5.59 -1.74 -17.67
N LEU A 170 -6.88 -1.49 -17.72
CA LEU A 170 -7.85 -1.95 -16.75
C LEU A 170 -8.55 -3.20 -17.29
N VAL A 171 -8.24 -4.35 -16.71
CA VAL A 171 -8.65 -5.68 -17.18
C VAL A 171 -9.68 -6.26 -16.22
N PRO A 172 -10.91 -6.63 -16.67
CA PRO A 172 -11.91 -7.23 -15.82
C PRO A 172 -11.58 -8.70 -15.49
N ARG A 173 -12.13 -9.20 -14.38
CA ARG A 173 -11.90 -10.56 -13.87
C ARG A 173 -12.08 -11.67 -14.91
N THR A 174 -12.97 -11.47 -15.85
CA THR A 174 -13.26 -12.44 -16.92
C THR A 174 -12.12 -12.62 -17.92
N HIS A 175 -11.11 -11.73 -17.91
CA HIS A 175 -10.02 -11.72 -18.88
C HIS A 175 -8.64 -11.95 -18.25
N PHE A 176 -8.57 -12.27 -16.96
CA PHE A 176 -7.31 -12.70 -16.36
C PHE A 176 -7.49 -13.92 -15.45
N ALA A 177 -6.46 -14.75 -15.39
CA ALA A 177 -6.38 -15.90 -14.49
C ALA A 177 -5.30 -15.68 -13.43
N VAL A 178 -5.59 -16.05 -12.19
CA VAL A 178 -4.61 -16.07 -11.08
C VAL A 178 -4.00 -17.46 -11.04
N LEU A 179 -2.66 -17.55 -10.98
CA LEU A 179 -1.93 -18.81 -10.98
C LEU A 179 -1.57 -19.24 -9.56
N ASP A 180 -2.22 -20.26 -9.05
CA ASP A 180 -1.88 -20.85 -7.75
C ASP A 180 -0.46 -21.44 -7.75
N GLY A 181 0.16 -21.46 -6.56
CA GLY A 181 1.50 -22.02 -6.37
C GLY A 181 2.65 -21.15 -6.87
N THR A 182 2.39 -19.95 -7.37
CA THR A 182 3.43 -19.02 -7.85
C THR A 182 3.93 -18.04 -6.80
N TRP A 183 3.37 -18.09 -5.57
CA TRP A 183 3.78 -17.25 -4.44
C TRP A 183 4.26 -18.11 -3.27
N ASP A 184 5.56 -18.46 -3.31
CA ASP A 184 6.26 -19.22 -2.26
C ASP A 184 7.40 -18.36 -1.71
N VAL A 185 7.14 -17.68 -0.59
CA VAL A 185 8.01 -16.64 -0.04
C VAL A 185 8.12 -16.73 1.48
N ALA A 186 9.14 -16.09 2.05
CA ALA A 186 9.43 -16.12 3.48
C ALA A 186 8.56 -15.14 4.30
N GLY A 187 8.11 -14.03 3.71
CA GLY A 187 7.31 -12.98 4.38
C GLY A 187 6.21 -12.45 3.47
N LEU A 188 5.16 -11.86 4.06
CA LEU A 188 3.95 -11.47 3.36
C LEU A 188 3.30 -12.61 2.56
N CYS A 189 3.46 -13.85 3.02
CA CYS A 189 2.92 -15.03 2.34
C CYS A 189 1.43 -14.89 2.06
N GLY A 190 0.66 -14.42 3.05
CA GLY A 190 -0.78 -14.24 2.95
C GLY A 190 -1.23 -13.08 2.05
N SER A 191 -0.30 -12.30 1.48
CA SER A 191 -0.66 -11.29 0.48
C SER A 191 -1.13 -11.91 -0.84
N GLY A 192 -0.80 -13.20 -1.07
CA GLY A 192 -1.16 -13.91 -2.30
C GLY A 192 -0.70 -13.15 -3.54
N SER A 193 0.54 -12.61 -3.51
CA SER A 193 1.10 -11.83 -4.62
C SER A 193 1.46 -12.73 -5.80
N LYS A 194 0.48 -13.52 -6.22
CA LYS A 194 0.58 -14.54 -7.24
C LYS A 194 0.83 -13.94 -8.62
N ASP A 195 1.23 -14.80 -9.55
CA ASP A 195 1.27 -14.45 -10.96
C ASP A 195 -0.15 -14.43 -11.54
N VAL A 196 -0.37 -13.55 -12.50
CA VAL A 196 -1.60 -13.46 -13.27
C VAL A 196 -1.30 -13.56 -14.77
N VAL A 197 -2.23 -14.14 -15.51
CA VAL A 197 -2.13 -14.27 -16.98
C VAL A 197 -3.34 -13.59 -17.61
N VAL A 198 -3.06 -12.74 -18.60
CA VAL A 198 -4.04 -12.19 -19.54
C VAL A 198 -3.81 -12.84 -20.88
N GLN A 199 -4.86 -13.34 -21.52
CA GLN A 199 -4.76 -14.10 -22.76
C GLN A 199 -5.71 -13.54 -23.81
N ASP A 200 -5.14 -12.94 -24.86
CA ASP A 200 -5.86 -12.41 -26.03
C ASP A 200 -7.09 -11.54 -25.66
N ALA A 201 -6.93 -10.69 -24.64
CA ALA A 201 -8.02 -9.86 -24.13
C ALA A 201 -8.19 -8.58 -24.95
N PHE A 202 -9.38 -8.31 -25.44
CA PHE A 202 -9.72 -7.01 -26.01
C PHE A 202 -10.06 -6.03 -24.90
N ILE A 203 -9.30 -4.92 -24.84
CA ILE A 203 -9.48 -3.85 -23.85
C ILE A 203 -9.90 -2.58 -24.60
N PRO A 204 -11.12 -2.07 -24.36
CA PRO A 204 -11.60 -0.82 -24.97
C PRO A 204 -10.72 0.37 -24.62
N SER A 205 -10.65 1.36 -25.50
CA SER A 205 -9.76 2.52 -25.35
C SER A 205 -9.99 3.33 -24.06
N HIS A 206 -11.23 3.40 -23.55
CA HIS A 206 -11.53 4.12 -22.30
C HIS A 206 -10.94 3.43 -21.04
N ARG A 207 -10.58 2.14 -21.14
CA ARG A 207 -9.90 1.38 -20.08
C ARG A 207 -8.38 1.37 -20.25
N VAL A 208 -7.82 2.33 -20.98
CA VAL A 208 -6.39 2.44 -21.22
C VAL A 208 -5.92 3.86 -20.97
N ILE A 209 -4.85 4.01 -20.19
CA ILE A 209 -4.21 5.30 -19.98
C ILE A 209 -2.71 5.19 -20.20
N ARG A 210 -2.07 6.32 -20.46
CA ARG A 210 -0.63 6.44 -20.40
C ARG A 210 -0.21 6.62 -18.94
N PRO A 211 0.64 5.76 -18.38
CA PRO A 211 1.11 5.95 -17.01
C PRO A 211 1.91 7.27 -16.91
N ALA A 212 1.70 8.02 -15.83
CA ALA A 212 2.56 9.14 -15.53
C ALA A 212 4.00 8.63 -15.30
N PRO A 213 5.02 9.24 -15.90
CA PRO A 213 6.39 8.81 -15.68
C PRO A 213 6.78 9.02 -14.22
N PRO A 214 7.31 7.99 -13.55
CA PRO A 214 7.68 8.10 -12.13
C PRO A 214 8.84 9.07 -11.90
N ILE A 215 9.55 9.46 -12.96
CA ILE A 215 10.84 10.14 -12.90
C ILE A 215 10.71 11.65 -13.12
N ASP A 216 9.71 12.12 -13.85
CA ASP A 216 9.61 13.55 -14.20
C ASP A 216 8.93 14.41 -13.14
N PHE A 217 8.42 13.79 -12.07
CA PHE A 217 7.72 14.46 -10.95
C PHE A 217 6.57 15.39 -11.38
N ALA A 218 6.31 15.49 -12.68
CA ALA A 218 5.23 16.25 -13.24
C ALA A 218 4.11 15.32 -13.71
N PRO A 219 2.84 15.60 -13.38
CA PRO A 219 1.73 14.84 -13.92
C PRO A 219 1.64 15.09 -15.44
N GLU A 220 1.52 14.00 -16.22
CA GLU A 220 1.04 14.14 -17.59
C GLU A 220 -0.47 14.40 -17.56
N GLY A 221 -0.88 15.62 -17.82
CA GLY A 221 -2.28 16.01 -17.89
C GLY A 221 -2.81 16.68 -16.61
N PRO A 222 -4.08 17.12 -16.65
CA PRO A 222 -4.71 17.79 -15.53
C PRO A 222 -4.96 16.83 -14.36
N LEU A 223 -4.78 17.34 -13.13
CA LEU A 223 -5.16 16.60 -11.94
C LEU A 223 -6.68 16.42 -11.88
N PRO A 224 -7.19 15.31 -11.32
CA PRO A 224 -8.62 15.01 -11.28
C PRO A 224 -9.41 15.83 -10.24
N TYR A 225 -8.81 16.86 -9.65
CA TYR A 225 -9.44 17.71 -8.64
C TYR A 225 -10.74 18.35 -9.13
N ASP A 226 -10.77 18.83 -10.37
CA ASP A 226 -11.99 19.41 -10.95
C ASP A 226 -13.12 18.40 -11.11
N GLN A 227 -12.77 17.13 -11.25
CA GLN A 227 -13.72 16.03 -11.37
C GLN A 227 -14.25 15.54 -10.03
N HIS A 228 -13.41 15.50 -8.99
CA HIS A 228 -13.75 14.86 -7.70
C HIS A 228 -13.91 15.84 -6.54
N ARG A 229 -13.29 17.04 -6.61
CA ARG A 229 -13.36 18.09 -5.58
C ARG A 229 -12.88 17.65 -4.18
N GLN A 230 -12.12 16.57 -4.08
CA GLN A 230 -11.51 16.11 -2.83
C GLN A 230 -10.04 16.53 -2.80
N ARG A 231 -9.56 16.98 -1.64
CA ARG A 231 -8.20 17.49 -1.41
C ARG A 231 -7.12 16.56 -1.95
N ARG A 232 -7.26 15.27 -1.73
CA ARG A 232 -6.32 14.23 -2.18
C ARG A 232 -6.11 14.20 -3.70
N TYR A 233 -7.03 14.74 -4.50
CA TYR A 233 -6.92 14.83 -5.96
C TYR A 233 -6.29 16.14 -6.45
N SER A 234 -5.87 17.03 -5.53
CA SER A 234 -5.14 18.26 -5.86
C SER A 234 -3.63 18.05 -6.09
N VAL A 235 -3.15 16.82 -5.91
CA VAL A 235 -1.74 16.47 -6.07
C VAL A 235 -1.58 15.23 -6.96
N PRO A 236 -0.41 15.04 -7.60
CA PRO A 236 -0.12 13.84 -8.36
C PRO A 236 -0.19 12.58 -7.49
N LEU A 237 -0.62 11.46 -8.10
CA LEU A 237 -0.74 10.16 -7.44
C LEU A 237 0.54 9.79 -6.67
N PHE A 238 1.71 9.96 -7.27
CA PHE A 238 2.99 9.56 -6.68
C PHE A 238 3.44 10.42 -5.47
N ALA A 239 2.80 11.58 -5.25
CA ALA A 239 3.06 12.35 -4.04
C ALA A 239 2.52 11.64 -2.78
N ILE A 240 1.37 10.98 -2.93
CA ILE A 240 0.71 10.20 -1.86
C ILE A 240 1.19 8.76 -1.85
N GLN A 241 1.26 8.12 -3.01
CA GLN A 241 1.71 6.73 -3.16
C GLN A 241 3.13 6.53 -2.61
N GLY A 242 3.39 5.33 -2.11
CA GLY A 242 4.69 4.93 -1.56
C GLY A 242 4.77 5.00 -0.05
N TRP A 243 3.79 5.61 0.65
CA TRP A 243 3.63 5.46 2.09
C TRP A 243 2.99 4.12 2.49
N ASP A 244 2.42 3.40 1.53
CA ASP A 244 1.80 2.09 1.69
C ASP A 244 2.76 1.07 2.31
N PHE A 245 4.00 0.98 1.83
CA PHE A 245 4.99 0.03 2.33
C PHE A 245 5.43 0.34 3.76
N PRO A 246 5.83 1.59 4.07
CA PRO A 246 6.11 1.99 5.46
C PRO A 246 4.92 1.81 6.40
N ALA A 247 3.69 2.10 5.97
CA ALA A 247 2.51 1.96 6.82
C ALA A 247 2.32 0.52 7.30
N VAL A 248 2.49 -0.48 6.43
CA VAL A 248 2.44 -1.90 6.83
C VAL A 248 3.57 -2.25 7.78
N ALA A 249 4.80 -1.80 7.50
CA ALA A 249 5.94 -2.06 8.38
C ALA A 249 5.76 -1.42 9.77
N ILE A 250 5.28 -0.17 9.83
CA ILE A 250 5.00 0.55 11.08
C ILE A 250 3.93 -0.19 11.90
N GLY A 251 2.85 -0.64 11.25
CA GLY A 251 1.80 -1.40 11.91
C GLY A 251 2.29 -2.75 12.42
N ALA A 252 3.07 -3.50 11.63
CA ALA A 252 3.68 -4.76 12.06
C ALA A 252 4.65 -4.54 13.24
N ALA A 253 5.43 -3.47 13.20
CA ALA A 253 6.33 -3.08 14.27
C ALA A 253 5.57 -2.72 15.57
N GLN A 254 4.46 -1.99 15.44
CA GLN A 254 3.58 -1.70 16.57
C GLN A 254 3.00 -2.99 17.16
N GLY A 255 2.56 -3.94 16.32
CA GLY A 255 2.06 -5.23 16.78
C GLY A 255 3.11 -6.05 17.53
N ALA A 256 4.36 -6.05 17.05
CA ALA A 256 5.49 -6.69 17.72
C ALA A 256 5.85 -6.00 19.05
N TYR A 257 5.84 -4.66 19.07
CA TYR A 257 6.04 -3.85 20.27
C TYR A 257 4.96 -4.17 21.33
N ASP A 258 3.69 -4.12 20.97
CA ASP A 258 2.57 -4.41 21.87
C ASP A 258 2.68 -5.82 22.47
N GLU A 259 3.08 -6.80 21.66
CA GLU A 259 3.26 -8.18 22.11
C GLU A 259 4.39 -8.31 23.15
N ILE A 260 5.53 -7.65 22.92
CA ILE A 260 6.65 -7.66 23.89
C ILE A 260 6.25 -6.94 25.17
N VAL A 261 5.62 -5.77 25.10
CA VAL A 261 5.14 -5.04 26.29
C VAL A 261 4.16 -5.90 27.11
N ARG A 262 3.22 -6.55 26.43
CA ARG A 262 2.25 -7.48 27.08
C ARG A 262 2.98 -8.65 27.77
N ARG A 263 4.01 -9.23 27.15
CA ARG A 263 4.80 -10.32 27.75
C ARG A 263 5.54 -9.85 29.00
N MET A 264 6.13 -8.66 28.96
CA MET A 264 6.87 -8.10 30.10
C MET A 264 5.97 -7.86 31.31
N HIS A 265 4.73 -7.41 31.10
CA HIS A 265 3.74 -7.24 32.18
C HIS A 265 3.25 -8.60 32.77
N GLY A 266 3.21 -9.65 31.98
CA GLY A 266 2.71 -10.98 32.40
C GLY A 266 3.75 -11.85 33.12
N THR A 267 5.02 -11.46 33.18
CA THR A 267 6.08 -12.27 33.77
C THR A 267 6.02 -12.23 35.31
N LYS A 268 5.74 -13.38 35.93
CA LYS A 268 5.78 -13.57 37.39
C LYS A 268 7.12 -14.25 37.76
N GLY A 269 7.88 -13.65 38.65
CA GLY A 269 9.16 -14.23 39.14
C GLY A 269 9.91 -13.26 40.03
N SER A 270 10.98 -13.73 40.67
CA SER A 270 11.84 -12.96 41.59
C SER A 270 12.63 -11.84 40.87
N VAL A 271 12.86 -11.99 39.56
CA VAL A 271 13.47 -10.95 38.69
C VAL A 271 12.54 -10.75 37.51
N ARG A 272 11.96 -9.55 37.41
CA ARG A 272 11.13 -9.19 36.26
C ARG A 272 12.03 -8.69 35.13
N ALA A 273 11.84 -9.19 33.92
CA ALA A 273 12.54 -8.68 32.75
C ALA A 273 12.29 -7.16 32.58
N ALA A 274 11.10 -6.68 32.93
CA ALA A 274 10.74 -5.27 32.91
C ALA A 274 11.59 -4.39 33.84
N ASP A 275 12.26 -4.95 34.85
CA ASP A 275 13.13 -4.20 35.77
C ASP A 275 14.56 -3.98 35.19
N SER A 276 14.87 -4.58 34.03
CA SER A 276 16.16 -4.41 33.35
C SER A 276 16.26 -3.04 32.68
N PRO A 277 17.25 -2.19 33.05
CA PRO A 277 17.45 -0.90 32.39
C PRO A 277 17.69 -1.02 30.87
N VAL A 278 18.35 -2.11 30.44
CA VAL A 278 18.59 -2.38 29.01
C VAL A 278 17.28 -2.58 28.27
N ILE A 279 16.36 -3.37 28.83
CA ILE A 279 15.05 -3.63 28.22
C ILE A 279 14.21 -2.32 28.22
N GLN A 280 14.21 -1.58 29.31
CA GLN A 280 13.52 -0.29 29.42
C GLN A 280 13.99 0.69 28.34
N THR A 281 15.31 0.79 28.11
CA THR A 281 15.90 1.64 27.07
C THR A 281 15.44 1.17 25.67
N GLN A 282 15.46 -0.13 25.39
CA GLN A 282 15.03 -0.67 24.09
C GLN A 282 13.54 -0.45 23.82
N ILE A 283 12.70 -0.57 24.84
CA ILE A 283 11.26 -0.26 24.74
C ILE A 283 11.04 1.23 24.48
N ALA A 284 11.71 2.11 25.24
CA ALA A 284 11.60 3.55 25.06
C ALA A 284 12.07 4.00 23.66
N GLN A 285 13.22 3.51 23.21
CA GLN A 285 13.74 3.78 21.87
C GLN A 285 12.74 3.35 20.79
N SER A 286 12.17 2.16 20.93
CA SER A 286 11.19 1.63 19.96
C SER A 286 9.91 2.48 19.90
N ALA A 287 9.43 2.96 21.05
CA ALA A 287 8.27 3.85 21.11
C ALA A 287 8.54 5.17 20.38
N VAL A 288 9.71 5.78 20.61
CA VAL A 288 10.10 7.04 19.94
C VAL A 288 10.28 6.84 18.44
N GLU A 289 10.91 5.75 17.99
CA GLU A 289 11.09 5.46 16.58
C GLU A 289 9.76 5.26 15.85
N LEU A 290 8.77 4.59 16.47
CA LEU A 290 7.42 4.45 15.93
C LEU A 290 6.69 5.79 15.83
N ASP A 291 6.84 6.65 16.83
CA ASP A 291 6.25 7.99 16.83
C ASP A 291 6.84 8.86 15.72
N VAL A 292 8.18 8.85 15.57
CA VAL A 292 8.87 9.55 14.49
C VAL A 292 8.42 9.07 13.13
N ALA A 293 8.30 7.74 12.92
CA ALA A 293 7.88 7.19 11.64
C ALA A 293 6.46 7.65 11.24
N ARG A 294 5.52 7.68 12.20
CA ARG A 294 4.16 8.21 11.98
C ARG A 294 4.17 9.72 11.72
N THR A 295 4.95 10.47 12.50
CA THR A 295 5.06 11.92 12.33
C THR A 295 5.57 12.29 10.93
N LEU A 296 6.54 11.55 10.39
CA LEU A 296 7.03 11.75 9.03
C LEU A 296 5.93 11.55 7.99
N LEU A 297 5.11 10.52 8.14
CA LEU A 297 3.97 10.25 7.25
C LEU A 297 2.97 11.41 7.26
N HIS A 298 2.48 11.79 8.43
CA HIS A 298 1.49 12.86 8.55
C HIS A 298 2.01 14.18 8.03
N ARG A 299 3.24 14.55 8.40
CA ARG A 299 3.86 15.79 7.94
C ARG A 299 3.99 15.86 6.41
N ASP A 300 4.44 14.79 5.79
CA ASP A 300 4.67 14.80 4.34
C ASP A 300 3.35 14.80 3.55
N LEU A 301 2.33 14.07 4.02
CA LEU A 301 1.01 14.08 3.40
C LEU A 301 0.33 15.45 3.56
N GLU A 302 0.41 16.06 4.74
CA GLU A 302 -0.11 17.41 4.98
C GLU A 302 0.61 18.45 4.12
N ASP A 303 1.94 18.40 4.02
CA ASP A 303 2.73 19.32 3.20
C ASP A 303 2.37 19.20 1.71
N CYS A 304 2.31 17.96 1.17
CA CYS A 304 2.03 17.79 -0.24
C CYS A 304 0.58 18.21 -0.60
N GLN A 305 -0.40 17.79 0.19
CA GLN A 305 -1.81 18.13 -0.05
C GLN A 305 -2.08 19.62 0.16
N GLY A 306 -1.48 20.24 1.19
CA GLY A 306 -1.57 21.67 1.43
C GLY A 306 -0.99 22.51 0.29
N LYS A 307 0.11 22.07 -0.34
CA LYS A 307 0.64 22.71 -1.57
C LYS A 307 -0.34 22.59 -2.72
N GLY A 308 -0.93 21.40 -2.94
CA GLY A 308 -1.92 21.20 -3.99
C GLY A 308 -3.13 22.09 -3.85
N GLU A 309 -3.67 22.24 -2.64
CA GLU A 309 -4.82 23.15 -2.36
C GLU A 309 -4.52 24.62 -2.69
N ARG A 310 -3.29 25.05 -2.46
CA ARG A 310 -2.86 26.40 -2.83
C ARG A 310 -2.52 26.57 -4.31
N GLY A 311 -2.67 25.49 -5.11
CA GLY A 311 -2.31 25.46 -6.53
C GLY A 311 -0.79 25.53 -6.76
N GLU A 312 0.01 25.19 -5.76
CA GLU A 312 1.47 25.12 -5.86
C GLU A 312 1.88 23.82 -6.55
N THR A 313 2.79 23.91 -7.50
CA THR A 313 3.40 22.71 -8.10
C THR A 313 4.47 22.14 -7.16
N LEU A 314 4.44 20.83 -6.94
CA LEU A 314 5.48 20.15 -6.19
C LEU A 314 6.80 20.22 -6.95
N ALA A 315 7.84 20.73 -6.30
CA ALA A 315 9.18 20.78 -6.86
C ALA A 315 9.87 19.39 -6.79
N PRO A 316 10.86 19.10 -7.66
CA PRO A 316 11.63 17.86 -7.60
C PRO A 316 12.24 17.56 -6.23
N VAL A 317 12.64 18.59 -5.47
CA VAL A 317 13.16 18.45 -4.11
C VAL A 317 12.10 17.98 -3.12
N ASP A 318 10.81 18.32 -3.32
CA ASP A 318 9.71 17.85 -2.46
C ASP A 318 9.54 16.34 -2.59
N TYR A 319 9.46 15.84 -3.83
CA TYR A 319 9.40 14.39 -4.09
C TYR A 319 10.61 13.64 -3.55
N ALA A 320 11.81 14.19 -3.76
CA ALA A 320 13.06 13.63 -3.26
C ALA A 320 13.05 13.52 -1.72
N ARG A 321 12.56 14.55 -1.04
CA ARG A 321 12.40 14.57 0.42
C ARG A 321 11.36 13.55 0.89
N TYR A 322 10.18 13.49 0.27
CA TYR A 322 9.15 12.52 0.63
C TYR A 322 9.65 11.08 0.43
N MET A 323 10.38 10.81 -0.63
CA MET A 323 10.96 9.49 -0.87
C MET A 323 11.99 9.10 0.21
N ALA A 324 12.87 10.02 0.58
CA ALA A 324 13.83 9.81 1.65
C ALA A 324 13.13 9.56 3.01
N ASN A 325 12.07 10.33 3.32
CA ASN A 325 11.32 10.17 4.56
C ASN A 325 10.56 8.83 4.62
N LYS A 326 9.96 8.41 3.51
CA LYS A 326 9.29 7.09 3.37
C LYS A 326 10.27 5.96 3.69
N ALA A 327 11.44 6.00 3.07
CA ALA A 327 12.47 4.98 3.28
C ALA A 327 13.03 5.01 4.72
N TYR A 328 13.19 6.18 5.30
CA TYR A 328 13.67 6.30 6.68
C TYR A 328 12.63 5.81 7.70
N ALA A 329 11.36 6.15 7.50
CA ALA A 329 10.27 5.65 8.34
C ALA A 329 10.18 4.12 8.30
N HIS A 330 10.38 3.53 7.11
CA HIS A 330 10.45 2.08 6.92
C HIS A 330 11.64 1.48 7.68
N GLU A 331 12.84 2.08 7.58
CA GLU A 331 14.05 1.62 8.29
C GLU A 331 13.84 1.64 9.81
N LEU A 332 13.24 2.70 10.35
CA LEU A 332 12.88 2.79 11.77
C LEU A 332 11.94 1.64 12.18
N ALA A 333 10.89 1.37 11.39
CA ALA A 333 9.93 0.30 11.68
C ALA A 333 10.61 -1.08 11.67
N VAL A 334 11.46 -1.37 10.69
CA VAL A 334 12.23 -2.62 10.62
C VAL A 334 13.19 -2.72 11.81
N GLY A 335 13.84 -1.63 12.21
CA GLY A 335 14.69 -1.56 13.41
C GLY A 335 13.94 -1.92 14.68
N VAL A 336 12.72 -1.42 14.85
CA VAL A 336 11.84 -1.78 15.97
C VAL A 336 11.49 -3.27 15.94
N VAL A 337 11.06 -3.80 14.80
CA VAL A 337 10.72 -5.23 14.68
C VAL A 337 11.91 -6.12 15.03
N ASN A 338 13.10 -5.81 14.53
CA ASN A 338 14.32 -6.57 14.85
C ASN A 338 14.60 -6.60 16.36
N ARG A 339 14.44 -5.45 17.01
CA ARG A 339 14.64 -5.32 18.45
C ARG A 339 13.59 -6.10 19.24
N MET A 340 12.32 -6.03 18.86
CA MET A 340 11.23 -6.78 19.50
C MET A 340 11.39 -8.29 19.31
N TYR A 341 11.79 -8.72 18.11
CA TYR A 341 12.08 -10.12 17.82
C TYR A 341 13.23 -10.67 18.70
N ALA A 342 14.31 -9.91 18.83
CA ALA A 342 15.43 -10.25 19.71
C ALA A 342 15.01 -10.36 21.20
N LEU A 343 14.19 -9.42 21.69
CA LEU A 343 13.63 -9.43 23.04
C LEU A 343 12.70 -10.62 23.30
N GLY A 344 12.08 -11.19 22.27
CA GLY A 344 11.26 -12.38 22.35
C GLY A 344 12.05 -13.66 22.67
N GLY A 345 13.38 -13.64 22.50
CA GLY A 345 14.29 -14.74 22.79
C GLY A 345 13.97 -16.01 22.00
N GLY A 346 14.35 -17.17 22.53
CA GLY A 346 14.17 -18.46 21.86
C GLY A 346 12.71 -18.80 21.55
N ARG A 347 11.75 -18.26 22.25
CA ARG A 347 10.31 -18.45 21.98
C ARG A 347 9.92 -17.89 20.62
N SER A 348 10.49 -16.76 20.22
CA SER A 348 10.18 -16.11 18.95
C SER A 348 10.66 -16.87 17.71
N LEU A 349 11.43 -17.95 17.88
CA LEU A 349 11.81 -18.86 16.78
C LEU A 349 10.63 -19.74 16.31
N SER A 350 9.63 -19.94 17.17
CA SER A 350 8.48 -20.78 16.84
C SER A 350 7.64 -20.19 15.73
N ARG A 351 7.26 -20.98 14.72
CA ARG A 351 6.31 -20.56 13.67
C ARG A 351 4.93 -20.13 14.20
N ASN A 352 4.60 -20.53 15.45
CA ASN A 352 3.37 -20.12 16.14
C ASN A 352 3.51 -18.76 16.83
N ASP A 353 4.71 -18.22 16.95
CA ASP A 353 4.93 -16.95 17.62
C ASP A 353 4.69 -15.77 16.65
N PRO A 354 3.85 -14.78 17.00
CA PRO A 354 3.57 -13.66 16.12
C PRO A 354 4.80 -12.80 15.81
N LEU A 355 5.82 -12.77 16.70
CA LEU A 355 7.01 -11.94 16.51
C LEU A 355 7.85 -12.39 15.30
N GLN A 356 8.04 -13.69 15.08
CA GLN A 356 8.78 -14.16 13.91
C GLN A 356 8.03 -13.85 12.60
N ARG A 357 6.68 -13.91 12.61
CA ARG A 357 5.90 -13.53 11.44
C ARG A 357 6.02 -12.03 11.18
N ALA A 358 5.82 -11.19 12.20
CA ALA A 358 6.00 -9.75 12.09
C ALA A 358 7.41 -9.39 11.57
N HIS A 359 8.44 -10.11 12.03
CA HIS A 359 9.81 -9.93 11.58
C HIS A 359 9.96 -10.22 10.08
N ARG A 360 9.50 -11.38 9.61
CA ARG A 360 9.57 -11.75 8.19
C ARG A 360 8.74 -10.83 7.30
N ASP A 361 7.53 -10.49 7.73
CA ASP A 361 6.62 -9.64 6.99
C ASP A 361 7.16 -8.22 6.87
N ALA A 362 7.67 -7.61 7.95
CA ALA A 362 8.26 -6.29 7.92
C ALA A 362 9.48 -6.21 6.98
N HIS A 363 10.33 -7.24 7.00
CA HIS A 363 11.44 -7.30 6.04
C HIS A 363 10.96 -7.47 4.59
N ALA A 364 9.88 -8.22 4.36
CA ALA A 364 9.33 -8.40 3.02
C ALA A 364 8.76 -7.09 2.42
N THR A 365 8.26 -6.17 3.25
CA THR A 365 7.78 -4.85 2.77
C THR A 365 8.90 -3.96 2.19
N ALA A 366 10.17 -4.29 2.44
CA ALA A 366 11.34 -3.57 1.92
C ALA A 366 11.63 -3.83 0.43
N HIS A 367 11.11 -4.93 -0.12
CA HIS A 367 11.54 -5.40 -1.43
C HIS A 367 10.90 -4.70 -2.64
N PRO A 368 9.67 -4.16 -2.58
CA PRO A 368 9.11 -3.43 -3.71
C PRO A 368 9.77 -2.05 -3.89
N GLY A 369 10.67 -1.95 -4.86
CA GLY A 369 11.29 -0.68 -5.27
C GLY A 369 12.30 -0.10 -4.26
N PRO A 370 12.70 1.17 -4.42
CA PRO A 370 13.76 1.79 -3.63
C PRO A 370 13.35 2.17 -2.20
N ILE A 371 12.05 2.16 -1.87
CA ILE A 371 11.54 2.65 -0.57
C ILE A 371 12.09 1.86 0.62
N GLY A 372 12.35 0.56 0.44
CA GLY A 372 12.97 -0.26 1.48
C GLY A 372 14.50 -0.12 1.56
N GLN A 373 15.11 0.74 0.74
CA GLN A 373 16.55 0.93 0.65
C GLN A 373 16.92 2.40 0.84
N PHE A 374 16.99 2.84 2.10
CA PHE A 374 17.24 4.24 2.44
C PHE A 374 18.43 4.86 1.70
N PRO A 375 19.61 4.22 1.57
CA PRO A 375 20.71 4.81 0.83
C PRO A 375 20.38 5.15 -0.63
N MET A 376 19.58 4.31 -1.29
CA MET A 376 19.12 4.55 -2.67
C MET A 376 18.03 5.62 -2.70
N ALA A 377 17.02 5.51 -1.86
CA ALA A 377 15.87 6.41 -1.83
C ALA A 377 16.23 7.85 -1.38
N SER A 378 17.26 8.00 -0.55
CA SER A 378 17.69 9.32 -0.04
C SER A 378 18.67 10.06 -0.96
N GLN A 379 19.27 9.37 -1.94
CA GLN A 379 20.28 9.96 -2.81
C GLN A 379 19.80 11.21 -3.57
N PRO A 380 18.58 11.28 -4.18
CA PRO A 380 18.10 12.50 -4.83
C PRO A 380 17.94 13.66 -3.85
N TYR A 381 17.48 13.37 -2.65
CA TYR A 381 17.36 14.42 -1.64
C TYR A 381 18.74 14.96 -1.21
N GLY A 382 19.71 14.06 -1.02
CA GLY A 382 21.10 14.44 -0.77
C GLY A 382 21.68 15.32 -1.89
N ARG A 383 21.42 14.94 -3.15
CA ARG A 383 21.81 15.76 -4.32
C ARG A 383 21.18 17.16 -4.26
N SER A 384 19.88 17.25 -4.00
CA SER A 384 19.19 18.53 -3.87
C SER A 384 19.80 19.43 -2.81
N LEU A 385 20.15 18.87 -1.64
CA LEU A 385 20.80 19.61 -0.54
C LEU A 385 22.23 20.10 -0.91
N LEU A 386 22.87 19.44 -1.86
CA LEU A 386 24.19 19.84 -2.39
C LEU A 386 24.08 20.75 -3.64
N GLY A 387 22.87 21.19 -4.02
CA GLY A 387 22.64 22.04 -5.19
C GLY A 387 22.74 21.32 -6.54
N LEU A 388 22.65 19.98 -6.53
CA LEU A 388 22.65 19.13 -7.72
C LEU A 388 21.21 18.76 -8.13
N ASP A 389 20.98 18.47 -9.42
CA ASP A 389 19.66 18.04 -9.88
C ASP A 389 19.29 16.64 -9.32
N PRO A 390 18.20 16.51 -8.56
CA PRO A 390 17.76 15.23 -8.03
C PRO A 390 17.34 14.21 -9.09
N ARG A 391 16.99 14.66 -10.31
CA ARG A 391 16.54 13.81 -11.42
C ARG A 391 17.67 13.04 -12.12
N GLU A 392 18.91 13.43 -11.92
CA GLU A 392 20.08 12.75 -12.50
C GLU A 392 20.41 11.41 -11.82
N VAL A 393 19.58 10.96 -10.89
CA VAL A 393 19.68 9.65 -10.27
C VAL A 393 18.59 8.74 -10.83
N ASN A 394 18.99 7.64 -11.42
CA ASN A 394 18.05 6.68 -11.97
C ASN A 394 17.57 5.70 -10.86
N PHE A 395 16.40 5.95 -10.27
CA PHE A 395 15.83 5.10 -9.24
C PHE A 395 15.44 3.69 -9.70
N TRP A 396 15.17 3.54 -11.00
CA TRP A 396 14.58 2.32 -11.55
C TRP A 396 15.58 1.42 -12.25
N THR A 397 16.81 1.88 -12.44
CA THR A 397 17.91 1.07 -12.95
C THR A 397 18.83 0.54 -11.85
N GLY A 398 18.30 0.13 -10.72
CA GLY A 398 18.97 -0.89 -9.93
C GLY A 398 19.27 -2.07 -10.86
N PRO A 399 20.37 -2.84 -10.62
CA PRO A 399 20.70 -3.95 -11.50
C PRO A 399 19.46 -4.81 -11.65
N ALA A 400 19.04 -5.03 -12.90
CA ALA A 400 18.02 -6.00 -13.21
C ALA A 400 18.49 -7.31 -12.56
N LEU A 401 17.92 -7.63 -11.41
CA LEU A 401 18.11 -8.94 -10.80
C LEU A 401 17.43 -9.90 -11.75
N GLY A 402 18.27 -10.62 -12.51
CA GLY A 402 17.89 -11.58 -13.53
C GLY A 402 17.02 -12.72 -13.01
#